data_c0a7d333f16a22abfac1f832c6c56840
#
_entry.id   c0a7d333f16a22abfac1f832c6c56840
#
_cell.length_a   1.000
_cell.length_b   1.000
_cell.length_c   1.000
_cell.angle_alpha   90.00
_cell.angle_beta   90.00
_cell.angle_gamma   90.00
#
_symmetry.space_group_name_H-M   'P 1'
#
loop_
_entity.id
_entity.type
_entity.pdbx_description
1 polymer ?
#
loop_
_entity_poly.entity_id
_entity_poly.type
_entity_poly.pdbx_seq_one_letter_code
_entity_poly.pdbx_strand_id
1 'polypeptide(L)'
;MSGGHFNYHQRYIDDIIEELSEVVELNGKPVPEKTSQFDSDYYYDYSPETIAKFKEGLYYLNKAKIFAQRIDWLLSGDDGEDTFHKRLTEDLSEYLSNIIKKRNREDPLEGC
;
A
#
# COMPACT_ATOMS: atom_id res chain seq x y z
N MET A 1 -15.84 4.92 -21.14
CA MET A 1 -16.30 3.83 -20.38
C MET A 1 -16.01 4.01 -18.90
N SER A 2 -17.03 4.11 -18.18
CA SER A 2 -16.87 4.39 -16.77
C SER A 2 -16.93 3.09 -15.99
N GLY A 3 -15.95 2.75 -15.27
CA GLY A 3 -15.96 1.61 -14.41
C GLY A 3 -15.01 0.51 -14.76
N GLY A 4 -14.67 0.40 -16.03
CA GLY A 4 -13.82 -0.68 -16.47
C GLY A 4 -14.45 -2.04 -16.20
N HIS A 5 -13.64 -3.07 -16.21
CA HIS A 5 -14.13 -4.42 -16.03
C HIS A 5 -14.51 -4.69 -14.56
N PHE A 6 -13.71 -4.20 -13.64
CA PHE A 6 -13.96 -4.41 -12.22
C PHE A 6 -14.85 -3.35 -11.61
N ASN A 7 -15.35 -2.43 -12.42
CA ASN A 7 -16.25 -1.40 -11.94
C ASN A 7 -15.65 -0.59 -10.82
N TYR A 8 -14.33 -0.36 -10.90
CA TYR A 8 -13.57 0.43 -9.91
C TYR A 8 -13.47 -0.24 -8.55
N HIS A 9 -13.79 -1.52 -8.45
CA HIS A 9 -13.71 -2.20 -7.15
C HIS A 9 -12.28 -2.27 -6.63
N GLN A 10 -11.28 -2.16 -7.51
CA GLN A 10 -9.90 -2.14 -7.05
C GLN A 10 -9.60 -0.93 -6.18
N ARG A 11 -10.49 0.06 -6.16
CA ARG A 11 -10.33 1.20 -5.27
C ARG A 11 -10.45 0.80 -3.81
N TYR A 12 -11.13 -0.29 -3.52
CA TYR A 12 -11.22 -0.78 -2.16
C TYR A 12 -9.85 -1.19 -1.65
N ILE A 13 -8.99 -1.65 -2.54
CA ILE A 13 -7.62 -1.98 -2.15
C ILE A 13 -6.89 -0.70 -1.73
N ASP A 14 -7.09 0.39 -2.46
CA ASP A 14 -6.52 1.68 -2.09
C ASP A 14 -6.97 2.12 -0.70
N ASP A 15 -8.26 1.97 -0.43
CA ASP A 15 -8.80 2.37 0.87
C ASP A 15 -8.15 1.58 1.99
N ILE A 16 -7.96 0.28 1.78
CA ILE A 16 -7.32 -0.56 2.78
C ILE A 16 -5.87 -0.14 2.97
N ILE A 17 -5.18 0.16 1.88
CA ILE A 17 -3.78 0.57 1.95
C ILE A 17 -3.66 1.86 2.74
N GLU A 18 -4.53 2.83 2.49
CA GLU A 18 -4.48 4.09 3.20
C GLU A 18 -4.71 3.91 4.69
N GLU A 19 -5.72 3.13 5.02
CA GLU A 19 -6.04 2.91 6.43
C GLU A 19 -4.91 2.18 7.14
N LEU A 20 -4.38 1.15 6.51
CA LEU A 20 -3.32 0.36 7.13
C LEU A 20 -2.04 1.18 7.26
N SER A 21 -1.74 2.01 6.27
CA SER A 21 -0.58 2.88 6.34
C SER A 21 -0.71 3.85 7.51
N GLU A 22 -1.90 4.35 7.74
CA GLU A 22 -2.13 5.27 8.85
C GLU A 22 -1.93 4.57 10.18
N VAL A 23 -2.39 3.33 10.29
CA VAL A 23 -2.21 2.56 11.52
C VAL A 23 -0.72 2.38 11.81
N VAL A 24 0.06 2.03 10.80
CA VAL A 24 1.49 1.84 10.96
C VAL A 24 2.14 3.15 11.39
N GLU A 25 1.73 4.23 10.79
CA GLU A 25 2.33 5.52 11.07
C GLU A 25 1.99 6.02 12.48
N LEU A 26 0.77 5.78 12.92
CA LEU A 26 0.32 6.28 14.21
C LEU A 26 0.63 5.33 15.36
N ASN A 27 1.11 4.14 15.07
CA ASN A 27 1.40 3.19 16.14
C ASN A 27 2.45 3.75 17.09
N GLY A 28 2.13 3.73 18.37
CA GLY A 28 3.04 4.22 19.39
C GLY A 28 3.02 5.72 19.57
N LYS A 29 2.21 6.43 18.79
CA LYS A 29 2.13 7.88 18.93
C LYS A 29 1.02 8.25 19.89
N PRO A 30 1.25 9.23 20.75
CA PRO A 30 0.25 9.60 21.74
C PRO A 30 -0.91 10.35 21.11
N VAL A 31 -2.07 10.17 21.70
CA VAL A 31 -3.25 10.93 21.33
C VAL A 31 -3.11 12.32 21.91
N PRO A 32 -3.18 13.38 21.09
CA PRO A 32 -2.97 14.74 21.58
C PRO A 32 -3.97 15.14 22.66
N GLU A 33 -5.20 14.72 22.53
CA GLU A 33 -6.22 15.00 23.51
C GLU A 33 -6.99 13.74 23.80
N LYS A 34 -7.14 13.45 25.07
CA LYS A 34 -7.95 12.32 25.46
C LYS A 34 -9.42 12.65 25.31
N THR A 35 -10.12 11.82 24.57
CA THR A 35 -11.56 11.92 24.44
C THR A 35 -12.19 10.67 24.99
N SER A 36 -13.49 10.71 25.17
CA SER A 36 -14.19 9.55 25.67
C SER A 36 -14.15 8.37 24.70
N GLN A 37 -13.74 8.61 23.48
CA GLN A 37 -13.66 7.56 22.49
C GLN A 37 -12.43 6.68 22.65
N PHE A 38 -11.42 7.18 23.32
CA PHE A 38 -10.16 6.46 23.45
C PHE A 38 -9.90 6.11 24.90
N ASP A 39 -9.77 4.82 25.17
CA ASP A 39 -9.39 4.36 26.49
C ASP A 39 -7.89 4.36 26.68
N SER A 40 -7.15 4.50 25.59
CA SER A 40 -5.71 4.41 25.60
C SER A 40 -5.08 5.77 25.36
N ASP A 41 -3.86 5.93 25.85
CA ASP A 41 -3.08 7.14 25.60
C ASP A 41 -2.51 7.17 24.20
N TYR A 42 -2.54 6.06 23.49
CA TYR A 42 -1.97 5.94 22.16
C TYR A 42 -3.05 5.59 21.15
N TYR A 43 -2.86 6.04 19.91
CA TYR A 43 -3.77 5.67 18.84
C TYR A 43 -3.77 4.15 18.65
N TYR A 44 -2.59 3.58 18.60
CA TYR A 44 -2.41 2.14 18.43
C TYR A 44 -1.17 1.74 19.21
N ASP A 45 -1.18 0.51 19.68
CA ASP A 45 -0.05 0.05 20.50
C ASP A 45 0.20 -1.42 20.21
N TYR A 46 0.52 -1.70 18.97
CA TYR A 46 0.84 -3.06 18.55
C TYR A 46 2.33 -3.30 18.69
N SER A 47 2.68 -4.55 18.87
CA SER A 47 4.09 -4.92 19.01
C SER A 47 4.83 -4.71 17.68
N PRO A 48 6.16 -4.59 17.75
CA PRO A 48 6.94 -4.47 16.52
C PRO A 48 6.73 -5.62 15.54
N GLU A 49 6.52 -6.81 16.07
CA GLU A 49 6.26 -7.97 15.23
C GLU A 49 4.95 -7.82 14.46
N THR A 50 3.94 -7.32 15.14
CA THR A 50 2.65 -7.10 14.49
C THR A 50 2.76 -6.03 13.42
N ILE A 51 3.47 -4.94 13.74
CA ILE A 51 3.64 -3.87 12.77
C ILE A 51 4.43 -4.35 11.56
N ALA A 52 5.41 -5.22 11.79
CA ALA A 52 6.16 -5.79 10.67
C ALA A 52 5.24 -6.55 9.73
N LYS A 53 4.26 -7.26 10.28
CA LYS A 53 3.29 -7.97 9.46
C LYS A 53 2.37 -7.01 8.72
N PHE A 54 2.01 -5.89 9.34
CA PHE A 54 1.23 -4.88 8.66
C PHE A 54 1.99 -4.33 7.45
N LYS A 55 3.29 -4.09 7.63
CA LYS A 55 4.11 -3.58 6.54
C LYS A 55 4.25 -4.61 5.43
N GLU A 56 4.37 -5.88 5.80
CA GLU A 56 4.42 -6.94 4.80
C GLU A 56 3.11 -6.99 4.03
N GLY A 57 2.00 -6.86 4.74
CA GLY A 57 0.70 -6.83 4.10
C GLY A 57 0.55 -5.66 3.14
N LEU A 58 1.07 -4.50 3.52
CA LEU A 58 1.04 -3.35 2.64
C LEU A 58 1.80 -3.62 1.35
N TYR A 59 2.92 -4.31 1.45
CA TYR A 59 3.69 -4.67 0.27
C TYR A 59 2.85 -5.51 -0.69
N TYR A 60 2.19 -6.54 -0.15
CA TYR A 60 1.37 -7.40 -0.99
C TYR A 60 0.13 -6.68 -1.52
N LEU A 61 -0.45 -5.81 -0.72
CA LEU A 61 -1.62 -5.04 -1.17
C LEU A 61 -1.27 -4.10 -2.31
N ASN A 62 -0.11 -3.46 -2.23
CA ASN A 62 0.32 -2.58 -3.30
C ASN A 62 0.58 -3.36 -4.58
N LYS A 63 1.16 -4.56 -4.47
CA LYS A 63 1.36 -5.39 -5.63
C LYS A 63 0.03 -5.85 -6.21
N ALA A 64 -0.90 -6.24 -5.33
CA ALA A 64 -2.22 -6.65 -5.79
C ALA A 64 -2.94 -5.52 -6.51
N LYS A 65 -2.79 -4.31 -6.01
CA LYS A 65 -3.39 -3.15 -6.66
C LYS A 65 -2.87 -2.98 -8.07
N ILE A 66 -1.56 -3.13 -8.25
CA ILE A 66 -0.95 -3.00 -9.57
C ILE A 66 -1.52 -4.06 -10.51
N PHE A 67 -1.58 -5.32 -10.04
CA PHE A 67 -2.14 -6.39 -10.84
C PHE A 67 -3.58 -6.10 -11.19
N ALA A 68 -4.38 -5.71 -10.21
CA ALA A 68 -5.80 -5.49 -10.44
C ALA A 68 -6.02 -4.41 -11.48
N GLN A 69 -5.25 -3.35 -11.41
CA GLN A 69 -5.39 -2.24 -12.34
C GLN A 69 -5.06 -2.66 -13.77
N ARG A 70 -3.96 -3.39 -13.94
CA ARG A 70 -3.55 -3.81 -15.27
C ARG A 70 -4.49 -4.86 -15.83
N ILE A 71 -4.96 -5.77 -14.99
CA ILE A 71 -5.90 -6.79 -15.44
C ILE A 71 -7.22 -6.13 -15.84
N ASP A 72 -7.66 -5.13 -15.06
CA ASP A 72 -8.88 -4.41 -15.39
C ASP A 72 -8.81 -3.82 -16.80
N TRP A 73 -7.70 -3.18 -17.12
CA TRP A 73 -7.57 -2.57 -18.43
C TRP A 73 -7.50 -3.60 -19.54
N LEU A 74 -6.83 -4.73 -19.28
CA LEU A 74 -6.78 -5.80 -20.28
C LEU A 74 -8.17 -6.37 -20.53
N LEU A 75 -8.89 -6.66 -19.47
CA LEU A 75 -10.22 -7.27 -19.60
C LEU A 75 -11.23 -6.30 -20.19
N SER A 76 -11.01 -5.00 -20.00
CA SER A 76 -11.89 -3.99 -20.58
C SER A 76 -11.59 -3.73 -22.05
N GLY A 77 -10.50 -4.28 -22.56
CA GLY A 77 -10.14 -4.07 -23.94
C GLY A 77 -9.29 -2.83 -24.17
N ASP A 78 -8.89 -2.16 -23.11
CA ASP A 78 -8.06 -0.96 -23.25
C ASP A 78 -6.62 -1.30 -23.59
N ASP A 79 -6.15 -2.43 -23.14
CA ASP A 79 -4.79 -2.90 -23.41
C ASP A 79 -4.82 -4.20 -24.18
N GLY A 80 -3.84 -4.42 -25.05
CA GLY A 80 -3.61 -5.74 -25.62
C GLY A 80 -2.71 -6.54 -24.70
N GLU A 81 -2.56 -7.83 -25.01
CA GLU A 81 -1.76 -8.70 -24.15
C GLU A 81 -0.29 -8.26 -24.07
N ASP A 82 0.28 -7.87 -25.22
CA ASP A 82 1.67 -7.42 -25.20
C ASP A 82 1.84 -6.20 -24.33
N THR A 83 0.96 -5.25 -24.46
CA THR A 83 1.02 -4.03 -23.64
C THR A 83 0.81 -4.35 -22.17
N PHE A 84 -0.11 -5.26 -21.90
CA PHE A 84 -0.39 -5.67 -20.53
C PHE A 84 0.88 -6.19 -19.85
N HIS A 85 1.55 -7.13 -20.50
CA HIS A 85 2.76 -7.72 -19.91
C HIS A 85 3.86 -6.68 -19.73
N LYS A 86 4.05 -5.84 -20.72
CA LYS A 86 5.09 -4.83 -20.64
C LYS A 86 4.83 -3.85 -19.50
N ARG A 87 3.62 -3.35 -19.43
CA ARG A 87 3.31 -2.34 -18.43
C ARG A 87 3.24 -2.91 -17.03
N LEU A 88 2.75 -4.14 -16.91
CA LEU A 88 2.75 -4.79 -15.62
C LEU A 88 4.16 -4.93 -15.08
N THR A 89 5.08 -5.38 -15.93
CA THR A 89 6.48 -5.52 -15.54
C THR A 89 7.07 -4.17 -15.13
N GLU A 90 6.76 -3.14 -15.90
CA GLU A 90 7.27 -1.81 -15.60
C GLU A 90 6.74 -1.29 -14.27
N ASP A 91 5.44 -1.47 -14.04
CA ASP A 91 4.85 -0.99 -12.81
C ASP A 91 5.41 -1.70 -11.59
N LEU A 92 5.58 -3.01 -11.68
CA LEU A 92 6.13 -3.78 -10.58
C LEU A 92 7.58 -3.40 -10.32
N SER A 93 8.36 -3.20 -11.38
CA SER A 93 9.75 -2.79 -11.24
C SER A 93 9.87 -1.44 -10.59
N GLU A 94 9.02 -0.51 -11.00
CA GLU A 94 9.05 0.84 -10.44
C GLU A 94 8.68 0.81 -8.96
N TYR A 95 7.67 0.02 -8.61
CA TYR A 95 7.27 -0.10 -7.22
C TYR A 95 8.41 -0.64 -6.36
N LEU A 96 9.06 -1.70 -6.82
CA LEU A 96 10.17 -2.29 -6.08
C LEU A 96 11.33 -1.32 -5.97
N SER A 97 11.60 -0.59 -7.04
CA SER A 97 12.68 0.40 -7.03
C SER A 97 12.40 1.50 -6.01
N ASN A 98 11.15 1.93 -5.93
CA ASN A 98 10.79 2.96 -4.97
C ASN A 98 10.91 2.47 -3.53
N ILE A 99 10.59 1.21 -3.29
CA ILE A 99 10.74 0.63 -1.97
C ILE A 99 12.20 0.62 -1.56
N ILE A 100 13.08 0.22 -2.47
CA ILE A 100 14.51 0.17 -2.17
C ILE A 100 15.04 1.56 -1.88
N LYS A 101 14.64 2.54 -2.67
CA LYS A 101 15.09 3.90 -2.46
C LYS A 101 14.62 4.44 -1.11
N LYS A 102 13.39 4.15 -0.76
CA LYS A 102 12.86 4.62 0.51
C LYS A 102 13.58 3.96 1.67
N ARG A 103 13.85 2.67 1.56
CA ARG A 103 14.56 1.96 2.61
C ARG A 103 15.95 2.54 2.83
N ASN A 104 16.67 2.79 1.74
CA ASN A 104 18.00 3.37 1.85
C ASN A 104 17.97 4.74 2.50
N ARG A 105 16.94 5.50 2.20
CA ARG A 105 16.81 6.83 2.76
C ARG A 105 16.45 6.80 4.24
N GLU A 106 15.66 5.82 4.64
CA GLU A 106 15.21 5.72 6.01
C GLU A 106 16.23 5.08 6.94
N ASP A 107 17.24 4.48 6.39
CA ASP A 107 18.26 3.79 7.18
C ASP A 107 19.52 4.62 7.21
N PRO A 108 19.61 5.56 8.15
CA PRO A 108 20.77 6.48 8.21
C PRO A 108 22.08 5.76 8.48
N LEU A 109 22.01 4.59 9.07
CA LEU A 109 23.24 3.85 9.34
C LEU A 109 23.95 3.47 8.08
N GLU A 110 23.18 3.29 7.02
CA GLU A 110 23.78 2.97 5.74
C GLU A 110 24.63 4.11 5.24
N GLY A 111 24.24 5.32 5.58
CA GLY A 111 24.95 6.48 5.16
C GLY A 111 26.10 6.86 6.03
N CYS A 112 26.24 6.20 7.14
CA CYS A 112 27.33 6.53 8.07
C CYS A 112 28.60 5.84 7.71
#